data_0e62799fd10f5274e2e954acfc0bd76f
#
_entry.id   0e62799fd10f5274e2e954acfc0bd76f
#
_cell.length_a   1.000
_cell.length_b   1.000
_cell.length_c   1.000
_cell.angle_alpha   90.00
_cell.angle_beta   90.00
_cell.angle_gamma   90.00
#
_symmetry.space_group_name_H-M   'P 1'
#
loop_
_entity.id
_entity.type
_entity.pdbx_description
1 polymer ?
#
loop_
_entity_poly.entity_id
_entity_poly.type
_entity_poly.pdbx_seq_one_letter_code
_entity_poly.pdbx_strand_id
1 'polypeptide(L)'
;MEKLYMRRALFIVLLVLTVAPMAAGQKQTARGSHRTSVEETIRKLDNERIQAQIHADATALDRIYAADFIGVGPSGIVRSKPQVILDFTSGDLKFQSITTDDVQVRVYGDTAVETGFSTMIGQDKGKTVPRDTRFTRVWVKQQGHWRLVANHYSSQTTRQ
;
A
#
# COMPACT_ATOMS: atom_id res chain seq x y z
N MET A 1 -54.41 61.65 44.96
CA MET A 1 -54.49 62.02 43.53
C MET A 1 -53.24 61.71 42.86
N GLU A 2 -53.36 60.91 41.95
CA GLU A 2 -53.03 60.59 40.60
C GLU A 2 -51.79 59.74 40.47
N LYS A 3 -52.06 58.57 40.04
CA LYS A 3 -51.92 57.95 38.69
C LYS A 3 -50.47 57.72 38.29
N LEU A 4 -50.14 56.48 38.35
CA LEU A 4 -50.20 55.52 37.26
C LEU A 4 -49.23 55.87 36.10
N TYR A 5 -48.21 55.12 35.97
CA TYR A 5 -47.96 54.48 34.69
C TYR A 5 -46.92 53.36 34.79
N MET A 6 -47.45 52.21 34.65
CA MET A 6 -46.72 50.95 34.48
C MET A 6 -46.18 50.89 33.05
N ARG A 7 -44.88 50.90 32.88
CA ARG A 7 -44.28 50.56 31.60
C ARG A 7 -43.56 49.24 31.69
N ARG A 8 -44.17 48.28 31.08
CA ARG A 8 -43.66 46.93 30.87
C ARG A 8 -42.41 47.01 30.02
N ALA A 9 -41.26 46.73 30.58
CA ALA A 9 -40.04 46.45 29.84
C ALA A 9 -40.02 44.97 29.51
N LEU A 10 -40.25 44.66 28.25
CA LEU A 10 -40.21 43.32 27.67
C LEU A 10 -38.72 42.96 27.51
N PHE A 11 -38.22 42.09 28.38
CA PHE A 11 -36.89 41.52 28.19
C PHE A 11 -36.99 40.41 27.13
N ILE A 12 -36.55 40.73 25.93
CA ILE A 12 -36.29 39.73 24.87
C ILE A 12 -34.98 39.04 25.25
N VAL A 13 -35.10 37.80 25.76
CA VAL A 13 -33.92 36.91 25.93
C VAL A 13 -33.60 36.39 24.56
N LEU A 14 -32.56 36.96 23.96
CA LEU A 14 -31.99 36.46 22.71
C LEU A 14 -31.19 35.18 23.02
N LEU A 15 -31.79 34.02 22.78
CA LEU A 15 -31.14 32.73 22.89
C LEU A 15 -30.15 32.60 21.71
N VAL A 16 -28.87 32.94 21.91
CA VAL A 16 -27.80 32.69 20.92
C VAL A 16 -27.50 31.21 20.94
N LEU A 17 -28.09 30.49 19.99
CA LEU A 17 -27.75 29.10 19.72
C LEU A 17 -26.35 29.08 19.06
N THR A 18 -25.31 28.86 19.83
CA THR A 18 -23.98 28.61 19.30
C THR A 18 -23.95 27.25 18.65
N VAL A 19 -24.07 27.24 17.33
CA VAL A 19 -23.77 26.05 16.51
C VAL A 19 -22.28 25.79 16.60
N ALA A 20 -21.88 24.80 17.40
CA ALA A 20 -20.50 24.31 17.41
C ALA A 20 -20.20 23.68 16.04
N PRO A 21 -19.12 24.07 15.34
CA PRO A 21 -18.81 23.50 14.06
C PRO A 21 -18.43 22.04 14.23
N MET A 22 -19.06 21.17 13.47
CA MET A 22 -18.72 19.76 13.32
C MET A 22 -17.28 19.59 12.75
N ALA A 23 -16.27 19.70 13.59
CA ALA A 23 -14.87 19.46 13.23
C ALA A 23 -14.56 17.95 13.01
N ALA A 24 -15.49 17.06 13.33
CA ALA A 24 -15.30 15.60 13.20
C ALA A 24 -15.35 15.12 11.74
N GLY A 25 -16.17 15.74 10.87
CA GLY A 25 -16.33 15.31 9.48
C GLY A 25 -15.12 15.60 8.58
N GLN A 26 -14.39 16.68 8.85
CA GLN A 26 -13.23 17.07 8.03
C GLN A 26 -12.00 16.18 8.24
N LYS A 27 -11.78 15.64 9.44
CA LYS A 27 -10.70 14.67 9.70
C LYS A 27 -10.93 13.34 9.02
N GLN A 28 -12.17 12.91 8.87
CA GLN A 28 -12.51 11.62 8.30
C GLN A 28 -12.42 11.63 6.76
N THR A 29 -12.81 12.70 6.10
CA THR A 29 -12.65 12.90 4.66
C THR A 29 -11.17 13.05 4.25
N ALA A 30 -10.38 13.81 5.01
CA ALA A 30 -8.94 13.95 4.76
C ALA A 30 -8.19 12.61 4.95
N ARG A 31 -8.57 11.80 5.94
CA ARG A 31 -7.99 10.48 6.19
C ARG A 31 -8.39 9.46 5.11
N GLY A 32 -9.61 9.53 4.59
CA GLY A 32 -10.09 8.72 3.46
C GLY A 32 -9.34 9.05 2.18
N SER A 33 -9.24 10.32 1.81
CA SER A 33 -8.52 10.79 0.63
C SER A 33 -7.03 10.45 0.68
N HIS A 34 -6.39 10.58 1.84
CA HIS A 34 -4.98 10.22 2.01
C HIS A 34 -4.75 8.71 1.85
N ARG A 35 -5.64 7.86 2.36
CA ARG A 35 -5.56 6.41 2.18
C ARG A 35 -5.65 6.02 0.71
N THR A 36 -6.63 6.55 -0.03
CA THR A 36 -6.79 6.28 -1.46
C THR A 36 -5.55 6.67 -2.25
N SER A 37 -4.95 7.84 -1.97
CA SER A 37 -3.72 8.29 -2.65
C SER A 37 -2.50 7.41 -2.33
N VAL A 38 -2.41 6.85 -1.11
CA VAL A 38 -1.35 5.90 -0.74
C VAL A 38 -1.55 4.56 -1.43
N GLU A 39 -2.78 4.03 -1.46
CA GLU A 39 -3.11 2.79 -2.17
C GLU A 39 -2.75 2.88 -3.65
N GLU A 40 -3.08 3.97 -4.32
CA GLU A 40 -2.70 4.23 -5.71
C GLU A 40 -1.17 4.30 -5.88
N THR A 41 -0.47 4.94 -4.94
CA THR A 41 0.99 5.01 -4.95
C THR A 41 1.62 3.62 -4.84
N ILE A 42 1.14 2.77 -3.92
CA ILE A 42 1.64 1.40 -3.76
C ILE A 42 1.38 0.57 -5.02
N ARG A 43 0.17 0.63 -5.59
CA ARG A 43 -0.16 -0.06 -6.85
C ARG A 43 0.76 0.36 -8.00
N LYS A 44 1.05 1.66 -8.12
CA LYS A 44 1.97 2.18 -9.13
C LYS A 44 3.40 1.66 -8.92
N LEU A 45 3.90 1.69 -7.68
CA LEU A 45 5.23 1.17 -7.35
C LEU A 45 5.32 -0.34 -7.57
N ASP A 46 4.26 -1.10 -7.30
CA ASP A 46 4.24 -2.53 -7.57
C ASP A 46 4.26 -2.84 -9.08
N ASN A 47 3.51 -2.10 -9.87
CA ASN A 47 3.58 -2.21 -11.34
C ASN A 47 4.98 -1.87 -11.86
N GLU A 48 5.61 -0.82 -11.34
CA GLU A 48 6.99 -0.46 -11.70
C GLU A 48 7.99 -1.57 -11.31
N ARG A 49 7.84 -2.15 -10.12
CA ARG A 49 8.63 -3.29 -9.68
C ARG A 49 8.46 -4.50 -10.63
N ILE A 50 7.24 -4.81 -11.04
CA ILE A 50 6.95 -5.90 -11.99
C ILE A 50 7.69 -5.65 -13.30
N GLN A 51 7.60 -4.45 -13.87
CA GLN A 51 8.30 -4.12 -15.10
C GLN A 51 9.81 -4.19 -14.92
N ALA A 52 10.34 -3.70 -13.80
CA ALA A 52 11.77 -3.79 -13.48
C ALA A 52 12.26 -5.24 -13.36
N GLN A 53 11.43 -6.15 -12.81
CA GLN A 53 11.76 -7.58 -12.76
C GLN A 53 11.76 -8.23 -14.15
N ILE A 54 10.79 -7.91 -15.00
CA ILE A 54 10.70 -8.46 -16.36
C ILE A 54 11.91 -8.00 -17.20
N HIS A 55 12.34 -6.76 -17.05
CA HIS A 55 13.43 -6.15 -17.84
C HIS A 55 14.81 -6.24 -17.15
N ALA A 56 14.89 -6.86 -15.96
CA ALA A 56 16.12 -6.93 -15.15
C ALA A 56 16.72 -5.53 -14.85
N ASP A 57 15.86 -4.52 -14.65
CA ASP A 57 16.28 -3.15 -14.33
C ASP A 57 16.74 -3.04 -12.87
N ALA A 58 18.05 -3.24 -12.67
CA ALA A 58 18.69 -3.18 -11.36
C ALA A 58 18.50 -1.83 -10.68
N THR A 59 18.51 -0.73 -11.44
CA THR A 59 18.38 0.63 -10.89
C THR A 59 17.00 0.87 -10.31
N ALA A 60 15.96 0.49 -11.03
CA ALA A 60 14.58 0.58 -10.55
C ALA A 60 14.36 -0.35 -9.34
N LEU A 61 14.86 -1.59 -9.39
CA LEU A 61 14.76 -2.53 -8.26
C LEU A 61 15.50 -2.02 -7.02
N ASP A 62 16.70 -1.44 -7.19
CA ASP A 62 17.45 -0.86 -6.08
C ASP A 62 16.71 0.30 -5.41
N ARG A 63 16.04 1.12 -6.19
CA ARG A 63 15.22 2.23 -5.68
C ARG A 63 13.96 1.75 -4.96
N ILE A 64 13.32 0.69 -5.45
CA ILE A 64 12.04 0.19 -4.91
C ILE A 64 12.25 -0.66 -3.65
N TYR A 65 13.27 -1.51 -3.62
CA TYR A 65 13.55 -2.35 -2.46
C TYR A 65 14.25 -1.57 -1.35
N ALA A 66 13.84 -1.80 -0.09
CA ALA A 66 14.53 -1.29 1.08
C ALA A 66 15.91 -1.95 1.23
N ALA A 67 16.83 -1.31 1.97
CA ALA A 67 18.16 -1.86 2.20
C ALA A 67 18.13 -3.20 2.93
N ASP A 68 17.16 -3.37 3.83
CA ASP A 68 16.89 -4.55 4.65
C ASP A 68 15.80 -5.48 4.05
N PHE A 69 15.53 -5.36 2.75
CA PHE A 69 14.52 -6.16 2.07
C PHE A 69 14.76 -7.67 2.22
N ILE A 70 13.66 -8.40 2.48
CA ILE A 70 13.62 -9.87 2.48
C ILE A 70 12.54 -10.35 1.51
N GLY A 71 12.93 -11.16 0.54
CA GLY A 71 12.03 -11.87 -0.35
C GLY A 71 12.01 -13.37 -0.05
N VAL A 72 10.81 -13.95 0.06
CA VAL A 72 10.62 -15.40 0.17
C VAL A 72 9.91 -15.88 -1.08
N GLY A 73 10.59 -16.70 -1.86
CA GLY A 73 10.03 -17.29 -3.08
C GLY A 73 9.05 -18.42 -2.79
N PRO A 74 8.31 -18.90 -3.81
CA PRO A 74 7.34 -19.99 -3.67
C PRO A 74 7.95 -21.30 -3.17
N SER A 75 9.26 -21.50 -3.39
CA SER A 75 10.04 -22.65 -2.91
C SER A 75 10.58 -22.49 -1.48
N GLY A 76 10.26 -21.38 -0.79
CA GLY A 76 10.77 -21.05 0.54
C GLY A 76 12.19 -20.46 0.54
N ILE A 77 12.81 -20.26 -0.61
CA ILE A 77 14.15 -19.66 -0.69
C ILE A 77 14.05 -18.19 -0.28
N VAL A 78 14.88 -17.82 0.69
CA VAL A 78 15.01 -16.45 1.18
C VAL A 78 16.10 -15.72 0.39
N ARG A 79 15.82 -14.49 -0.03
CA ARG A 79 16.73 -13.62 -0.75
C ARG A 79 16.76 -12.23 -0.14
N SER A 80 17.93 -11.70 0.09
CA SER A 80 18.15 -10.28 0.40
C SER A 80 18.05 -9.42 -0.87
N LYS A 81 17.99 -8.08 -0.70
CA LYS A 81 17.99 -7.14 -1.82
C LYS A 81 19.17 -7.38 -2.80
N PRO A 82 20.46 -7.45 -2.37
CA PRO A 82 21.55 -7.70 -3.30
C PRO A 82 21.41 -9.02 -4.05
N GLN A 83 20.96 -10.07 -3.37
CA GLN A 83 20.79 -11.40 -3.98
C GLN A 83 19.70 -11.40 -5.05
N VAL A 84 18.53 -10.81 -4.77
CA VAL A 84 17.45 -10.79 -5.76
C VAL A 84 17.80 -9.93 -6.98
N ILE A 85 18.48 -8.79 -6.78
CA ILE A 85 18.95 -7.96 -7.90
C ILE A 85 19.99 -8.72 -8.73
N LEU A 86 20.94 -9.41 -8.08
CA LEU A 86 21.92 -10.22 -8.77
C LEU A 86 21.25 -11.33 -9.58
N ASP A 87 20.29 -12.06 -9.02
CA ASP A 87 19.58 -13.14 -9.71
C ASP A 87 18.85 -12.63 -10.98
N PHE A 88 18.30 -11.41 -10.96
CA PHE A 88 17.73 -10.79 -12.16
C PHE A 88 18.79 -10.39 -13.18
N THR A 89 19.87 -9.74 -12.75
CA THR A 89 20.90 -9.22 -13.65
C THR A 89 21.80 -10.31 -14.24
N SER A 90 22.04 -11.40 -13.52
CA SER A 90 22.72 -12.59 -14.03
C SER A 90 21.85 -13.41 -14.97
N GLY A 91 20.54 -13.24 -14.89
CA GLY A 91 19.56 -14.02 -15.61
C GLY A 91 19.26 -15.38 -14.99
N ASP A 92 19.70 -15.61 -13.75
CA ASP A 92 19.29 -16.79 -12.96
C ASP A 92 17.78 -16.76 -12.69
N LEU A 93 17.23 -15.57 -12.42
CA LEU A 93 15.79 -15.34 -12.29
C LEU A 93 15.30 -14.52 -13.49
N LYS A 94 14.42 -15.09 -14.29
CA LYS A 94 13.84 -14.45 -15.47
C LYS A 94 12.35 -14.60 -15.50
N PHE A 95 11.64 -13.51 -15.74
CA PHE A 95 10.21 -13.53 -16.00
C PHE A 95 9.93 -13.05 -17.43
N GLN A 96 9.08 -13.79 -18.14
CA GLN A 96 8.51 -13.38 -19.42
C GLN A 96 7.28 -12.51 -19.19
N SER A 97 6.48 -12.86 -18.18
CA SER A 97 5.32 -12.09 -17.74
C SER A 97 5.03 -12.28 -16.26
N ILE A 98 4.51 -11.23 -15.65
CA ILE A 98 3.94 -11.24 -14.31
C ILE A 98 2.65 -10.43 -14.39
N THR A 99 1.53 -11.04 -14.02
CA THR A 99 0.25 -10.36 -13.86
C THR A 99 -0.22 -10.51 -12.42
N THR A 100 -0.96 -9.53 -11.93
CA THR A 100 -1.55 -9.58 -10.58
C THR A 100 -3.05 -9.39 -10.66
N ASP A 101 -3.77 -10.08 -9.77
CA ASP A 101 -5.22 -10.03 -9.66
C ASP A 101 -5.64 -10.01 -8.18
N ASP A 102 -6.88 -9.60 -7.90
CA ASP A 102 -7.44 -9.48 -6.54
C ASP A 102 -6.51 -8.72 -5.57
N VAL A 103 -5.87 -7.65 -6.08
CA VAL A 103 -4.91 -6.88 -5.30
C VAL A 103 -5.63 -5.98 -4.30
N GLN A 104 -5.33 -6.18 -3.02
CA GLN A 104 -5.82 -5.38 -1.92
C GLN A 104 -4.65 -4.70 -1.20
N VAL A 105 -4.77 -3.39 -0.96
CA VAL A 105 -3.79 -2.61 -0.20
C VAL A 105 -4.46 -2.09 1.07
N ARG A 106 -3.83 -2.33 2.22
CA ARG A 106 -4.27 -1.83 3.52
C ARG A 106 -3.19 -0.94 4.11
N VAL A 107 -3.56 0.30 4.47
CA VAL A 107 -2.61 1.33 4.92
C VAL A 107 -2.72 1.53 6.43
N TYR A 108 -1.58 1.48 7.12
CA TYR A 108 -1.43 1.63 8.56
C TYR A 108 -0.32 2.67 8.86
N GLY A 109 -0.66 3.95 8.78
CA GLY A 109 0.33 5.04 8.91
C GLY A 109 1.37 4.98 7.78
N ASP A 110 2.64 4.83 8.15
CA ASP A 110 3.77 4.71 7.23
C ASP A 110 4.04 3.25 6.78
N THR A 111 3.10 2.35 7.02
CA THR A 111 3.16 0.95 6.57
C THR A 111 1.96 0.62 5.70
N ALA A 112 2.17 -0.12 4.62
CA ALA A 112 1.09 -0.69 3.83
C ALA A 112 1.34 -2.20 3.62
N VAL A 113 0.26 -2.97 3.72
CA VAL A 113 0.25 -4.40 3.42
C VAL A 113 -0.53 -4.60 2.14
N GLU A 114 0.12 -5.19 1.16
CA GLU A 114 -0.46 -5.53 -0.14
C GLU A 114 -0.59 -7.06 -0.24
N THR A 115 -1.77 -7.53 -0.60
CA THR A 115 -2.03 -8.95 -0.84
C THR A 115 -2.70 -9.13 -2.18
N GLY A 116 -2.53 -10.29 -2.80
CA GLY A 116 -3.17 -10.57 -4.07
C GLY A 116 -2.76 -11.91 -4.64
N PHE A 117 -3.12 -12.10 -5.87
CA PHE A 117 -2.77 -13.22 -6.72
C PHE A 117 -1.71 -12.80 -7.74
N SER A 118 -0.79 -13.69 -8.06
CA SER A 118 0.18 -13.45 -9.12
C SER A 118 0.25 -14.66 -10.04
N THR A 119 0.11 -14.43 -11.34
CA THR A 119 0.37 -15.40 -12.38
C THR A 119 1.70 -15.04 -13.02
N MET A 120 2.67 -15.95 -12.95
CA MET A 120 4.04 -15.74 -13.40
C MET A 120 4.43 -16.76 -14.47
N ILE A 121 5.09 -16.28 -15.52
CA ILE A 121 5.75 -17.15 -16.51
C ILE A 121 7.23 -16.81 -16.46
N GLY A 122 8.05 -17.76 -16.04
CA GLY A 122 9.47 -17.52 -15.87
C GLY A 122 10.24 -18.72 -15.37
N GLN A 123 11.52 -18.49 -15.08
CA GLN A 123 12.48 -19.50 -14.64
C GLN A 123 13.33 -18.96 -13.49
N ASP A 124 13.65 -19.84 -12.54
CA ASP A 124 14.64 -19.63 -11.49
C ASP A 124 15.73 -20.70 -11.64
N LYS A 125 16.93 -20.30 -12.04
CA LYS A 125 18.07 -21.19 -12.36
C LYS A 125 17.70 -22.31 -13.31
N GLY A 126 16.99 -21.95 -14.38
CA GLY A 126 16.55 -22.89 -15.42
C GLY A 126 15.34 -23.75 -15.06
N LYS A 127 14.82 -23.66 -13.84
CA LYS A 127 13.60 -24.36 -13.42
C LYS A 127 12.40 -23.45 -13.57
N THR A 128 11.30 -23.95 -14.10
CA THR A 128 10.04 -23.20 -14.20
C THR A 128 9.56 -22.80 -12.79
N VAL A 129 9.25 -21.52 -12.61
CA VAL A 129 8.65 -21.03 -11.37
C VAL A 129 7.18 -21.46 -11.28
N PRO A 130 6.61 -21.67 -10.08
CA PRO A 130 5.18 -21.88 -9.92
C PRO A 130 4.38 -20.74 -10.54
N ARG A 131 3.46 -21.10 -11.43
CA ARG A 131 2.70 -20.13 -12.22
C ARG A 131 1.80 -19.27 -11.35
N ASP A 132 1.00 -19.94 -10.52
CA ASP A 132 -0.06 -19.29 -9.75
C ASP A 132 0.32 -19.28 -8.28
N THR A 133 0.43 -18.10 -7.72
CA THR A 133 0.87 -17.88 -6.35
C THR A 133 0.01 -16.82 -5.66
N ARG A 134 -0.15 -16.94 -4.36
CA ARG A 134 -0.57 -15.83 -3.52
C ARG A 134 0.66 -15.07 -3.04
N PHE A 135 0.49 -13.75 -2.87
CA PHE A 135 1.56 -12.94 -2.32
C PHE A 135 1.09 -12.08 -1.15
N THR A 136 2.03 -11.79 -0.27
CA THR A 136 1.94 -10.75 0.73
C THR A 136 3.18 -9.88 0.64
N ARG A 137 2.99 -8.56 0.50
CA ARG A 137 4.05 -7.56 0.45
C ARG A 137 3.86 -6.55 1.54
N VAL A 138 4.95 -6.13 2.14
CA VAL A 138 4.98 -5.07 3.15
C VAL A 138 5.79 -3.92 2.63
N TRP A 139 5.15 -2.76 2.54
CA TRP A 139 5.71 -1.49 2.13
C TRP A 139 5.85 -0.59 3.35
N VAL A 140 6.98 0.10 3.47
CA VAL A 140 7.23 1.07 4.55
C VAL A 140 7.69 2.38 3.94
N LYS A 141 7.17 3.48 4.47
CA LYS A 141 7.60 4.83 4.07
C LYS A 141 8.87 5.20 4.85
N GLN A 142 9.99 5.23 4.14
CA GLN A 142 11.31 5.57 4.68
C GLN A 142 11.79 6.86 4.02
N GLN A 143 12.13 7.87 4.82
CA GLN A 143 12.62 9.18 4.33
C GLN A 143 11.70 9.81 3.26
N GLY A 144 10.39 9.70 3.47
CA GLY A 144 9.38 10.22 2.53
C GLY A 144 9.03 9.33 1.33
N HIS A 145 9.75 8.23 1.10
CA HIS A 145 9.56 7.32 -0.02
C HIS A 145 9.05 5.94 0.42
N TRP A 146 8.10 5.39 -0.29
CA TRP A 146 7.64 4.02 -0.07
C TRP A 146 8.66 3.02 -0.60
N ARG A 147 9.04 2.05 0.24
CA ARG A 147 10.00 0.97 -0.06
C ARG A 147 9.39 -0.37 0.28
N LEU A 148 9.64 -1.36 -0.55
CA LEU A 148 9.28 -2.75 -0.28
C LEU A 148 10.28 -3.36 0.71
N VAL A 149 9.82 -3.74 1.91
CA VAL A 149 10.67 -4.34 2.95
C VAL A 149 10.53 -5.86 3.01
N ALA A 150 9.38 -6.39 2.62
CA ALA A 150 9.16 -7.84 2.61
C ALA A 150 8.24 -8.24 1.47
N ASN A 151 8.54 -9.40 0.87
CA ASN A 151 7.70 -10.04 -0.12
C ASN A 151 7.70 -11.56 0.13
N HIS A 152 6.52 -12.15 0.23
CA HIS A 152 6.36 -13.59 0.38
C HIS A 152 5.39 -14.11 -0.66
N TYR A 153 5.79 -15.17 -1.36
CA TYR A 153 4.96 -15.94 -2.24
C TYR A 153 4.66 -17.33 -1.65
N SER A 154 3.42 -17.77 -1.77
CA SER A 154 3.03 -19.15 -1.52
C SER A 154 2.45 -19.75 -2.80
N SER A 155 2.96 -20.91 -3.22
CA SER A 155 2.36 -21.68 -4.33
C SER A 155 0.99 -22.18 -3.91
N GLN A 156 0.03 -22.18 -4.85
CA GLN A 156 -1.22 -22.88 -4.64
C GLN A 156 -1.01 -24.35 -4.87
N THR A 157 -1.16 -25.15 -3.84
CA THR A 157 -1.36 -26.57 -4.00
C THR A 157 -2.81 -26.74 -4.47
N THR A 158 -3.01 -27.19 -5.72
CA THR A 158 -4.33 -27.60 -6.19
C THR A 158 -4.84 -28.64 -5.18
N ARG A 159 -5.86 -28.29 -4.40
CA ARG A 159 -6.58 -29.33 -3.64
C ARG A 159 -7.19 -30.27 -4.68
N GLN A 160 -6.68 -31.51 -4.70
CA GLN A 160 -7.31 -32.62 -5.39
C GLN A 160 -8.66 -32.95 -4.74
#